data_e0c36519d25bad7ed73a1ee02c28c300
#
_entry.id   e0c36519d25bad7ed73a1ee02c28c300
#
_cell.length_a   1.000
_cell.length_b   1.000
_cell.length_c   1.000
_cell.angle_alpha   90.00
_cell.angle_beta   90.00
_cell.angle_gamma   90.00
#
_symmetry.space_group_name_H-M   'P 1'
#
loop_
_entity.id
_entity.type
_entity.pdbx_description
1 polymer ?
#
loop_
_entity_poly.entity_id
_entity_poly.type
_entity_poly.pdbx_seq_one_letter_code
_entity_poly.pdbx_strand_id
1 'polypeptide(L)'
;MKLPDSAPAVPEGDCDPLPATGSGPAEGQSLRSIQWAQALVLVALYSFPAFLCLHIGDARDPDVWWHLRTGEWMLQYGAVPHTDPFSMFGAGKPWVAYSWLFELLIFQLFRWLGLAGLVVYTAGMVVSIAVVLHRLIRRLQADSTLSVLVTVVAAFSIYRLYTPRPWLFSILFFALELDVLMQARKTGKIRELVWLPVIFALWANLHIQFIDGLVLLAIALTESLLAKRWSAIQTRLRPDWLCGVSLACVLATLANPYGWRIYQVAYDLAGQLGALNQVTEFQAMSFRGLDNWCVLLLALAAVGVLARARRFALFEVGLLAFAVLVSFRSQRDVWMVVIAASAILAAGLTGNAENRLRLKAIAAPLVAVATALVVLLGFRVLHVDNARLRARLAEDMPVHAVEVVKAKGWSGPLYNDFNWGGYLIWALRMPVSIDGRTNTYGDERLNRSYATWNAQPGWDSDPDLQKANLVIGPVNAPLTQLLRMDPRFEVAYEDKLAVVFIARDSSQSGMVAGSGASTRLTSAH
;
A
#
# COMPACT_ATOMS: atom_id res chain seq x y z
N MET A 1 -70.22 15.84 -63.43
CA MET A 1 -69.51 15.71 -64.69
C MET A 1 -68.44 14.64 -64.55
N LYS A 2 -68.44 13.70 -65.48
CA LYS A 2 -67.78 12.39 -65.44
C LYS A 2 -66.32 12.37 -65.02
N LEU A 3 -65.96 11.40 -64.15
CA LEU A 3 -64.62 10.79 -63.99
C LEU A 3 -64.24 10.01 -65.28
N PRO A 4 -62.96 9.87 -65.60
CA PRO A 4 -62.46 8.71 -66.29
C PRO A 4 -61.58 7.81 -65.49
N ASP A 5 -61.81 6.52 -65.70
CA ASP A 5 -61.15 5.36 -65.22
C ASP A 5 -59.73 5.16 -65.74
N SER A 6 -59.09 4.19 -65.02
CA SER A 6 -58.01 3.29 -65.44
C SER A 6 -56.56 3.75 -65.17
N ALA A 7 -56.02 3.23 -64.07
CA ALA A 7 -54.58 2.99 -63.89
C ALA A 7 -54.22 1.60 -64.42
N PRO A 8 -53.06 1.40 -65.04
CA PRO A 8 -52.61 0.07 -65.50
C PRO A 8 -51.98 -0.75 -64.33
N ALA A 9 -52.24 -2.04 -64.43
CA ALA A 9 -51.71 -3.08 -63.53
C ALA A 9 -50.18 -3.12 -63.58
N VAL A 10 -49.57 -3.14 -62.42
CA VAL A 10 -48.12 -3.43 -62.18
C VAL A 10 -47.95 -4.97 -62.10
N PRO A 11 -47.01 -5.58 -62.84
CA PRO A 11 -46.78 -7.04 -62.75
C PRO A 11 -46.15 -7.38 -61.40
N GLU A 12 -46.67 -8.42 -60.75
CA GLU A 12 -46.06 -9.09 -59.58
C GLU A 12 -44.70 -9.64 -60.00
N GLY A 13 -43.63 -8.98 -59.53
CA GLY A 13 -42.27 -9.50 -59.59
C GLY A 13 -42.04 -10.40 -58.41
N ASP A 14 -41.70 -11.65 -58.66
CA ASP A 14 -41.20 -12.62 -57.69
C ASP A 14 -40.08 -12.00 -56.86
N CYS A 15 -40.34 -11.78 -55.58
CA CYS A 15 -39.30 -11.47 -54.59
C CYS A 15 -38.62 -12.77 -54.18
N ASP A 16 -37.52 -13.13 -54.85
CA ASP A 16 -36.59 -14.11 -54.31
C ASP A 16 -36.11 -13.66 -52.90
N PRO A 17 -36.17 -14.54 -51.88
CA PRO A 17 -35.62 -14.19 -50.58
C PRO A 17 -34.10 -14.01 -50.69
N LEU A 18 -33.61 -12.84 -50.34
CA LEU A 18 -32.18 -12.53 -50.22
C LEU A 18 -31.52 -13.68 -49.38
N PRO A 19 -30.39 -14.24 -49.83
CA PRO A 19 -29.72 -15.29 -49.07
C PRO A 19 -29.30 -14.70 -47.72
N ALA A 20 -29.71 -15.35 -46.64
CA ALA A 20 -29.22 -15.09 -45.30
C ALA A 20 -27.69 -15.10 -45.37
N THR A 21 -27.06 -13.94 -45.14
CA THR A 21 -25.62 -13.81 -44.99
C THR A 21 -25.23 -14.56 -43.72
N GLY A 22 -25.05 -15.87 -43.82
CA GLY A 22 -24.42 -16.69 -42.82
C GLY A 22 -23.01 -16.14 -42.59
N SER A 23 -22.73 -15.67 -41.40
CA SER A 23 -21.37 -15.33 -40.96
C SER A 23 -20.46 -16.53 -41.26
N GLY A 24 -19.62 -16.38 -42.28
CA GLY A 24 -18.76 -17.47 -42.77
C GLY A 24 -17.70 -17.86 -41.72
N PRO A 25 -17.12 -19.06 -41.83
CA PRO A 25 -16.11 -19.59 -40.90
C PRO A 25 -14.89 -18.65 -40.70
N ALA A 26 -14.62 -17.79 -41.68
CA ALA A 26 -13.53 -16.79 -41.60
C ALA A 26 -13.81 -15.63 -40.60
N GLU A 27 -15.05 -15.17 -40.48
CA GLU A 27 -15.43 -14.15 -39.48
C GLU A 27 -15.36 -14.71 -38.04
N GLY A 28 -15.79 -15.97 -37.86
CA GLY A 28 -15.70 -16.63 -36.55
C GLY A 28 -14.27 -16.90 -36.09
N GLN A 29 -13.36 -17.19 -37.02
CA GLN A 29 -11.93 -17.34 -36.72
C GLN A 29 -11.26 -15.97 -36.39
N SER A 30 -11.56 -14.93 -37.12
CA SER A 30 -11.08 -13.57 -36.87
C SER A 30 -11.52 -13.05 -35.49
N LEU A 31 -12.78 -13.22 -35.11
CA LEU A 31 -13.30 -12.83 -33.81
C LEU A 31 -12.66 -13.61 -32.64
N ARG A 32 -12.38 -14.90 -32.83
CA ARG A 32 -11.67 -15.73 -31.82
C ARG A 32 -10.22 -15.28 -31.64
N SER A 33 -9.48 -15.01 -32.71
CA SER A 33 -8.10 -14.54 -32.67
C SER A 33 -7.97 -13.20 -31.94
N ILE A 34 -8.89 -12.26 -32.19
CA ILE A 34 -8.95 -10.96 -31.49
C ILE A 34 -9.22 -11.15 -29.99
N GLN A 35 -10.10 -12.07 -29.59
CA GLN A 35 -10.38 -12.35 -28.17
C GLN A 35 -9.17 -12.94 -27.44
N TRP A 36 -8.41 -13.83 -28.06
CA TRP A 36 -7.18 -14.38 -27.49
C TRP A 36 -6.08 -13.33 -27.34
N ALA A 37 -5.90 -12.49 -28.37
CA ALA A 37 -4.94 -11.39 -28.27
C ALA A 37 -5.27 -10.43 -27.12
N GLN A 38 -6.54 -10.10 -26.93
CA GLN A 38 -7.02 -9.28 -25.83
C GLN A 38 -6.79 -9.96 -24.46
N ALA A 39 -7.04 -11.27 -24.35
CA ALA A 39 -6.77 -12.03 -23.13
C ALA A 39 -5.29 -12.03 -22.78
N LEU A 40 -4.41 -12.23 -23.75
CA LEU A 40 -2.94 -12.17 -23.55
C LEU A 40 -2.46 -10.79 -23.09
N VAL A 41 -2.99 -9.71 -23.68
CA VAL A 41 -2.70 -8.33 -23.23
C VAL A 41 -3.10 -8.14 -21.76
N LEU A 42 -4.25 -8.64 -21.33
CA LEU A 42 -4.67 -8.53 -19.94
C LEU A 42 -3.82 -9.38 -18.99
N VAL A 43 -3.45 -10.60 -19.40
CA VAL A 43 -2.52 -11.42 -18.60
C VAL A 43 -1.18 -10.70 -18.45
N ALA A 44 -0.64 -10.13 -19.51
CA ALA A 44 0.58 -9.34 -19.46
C ALA A 44 0.43 -8.11 -18.56
N LEU A 45 -0.67 -7.35 -18.71
CA LEU A 45 -0.96 -6.15 -17.91
C LEU A 45 -1.02 -6.47 -16.41
N TYR A 46 -1.72 -7.54 -16.02
CA TYR A 46 -1.89 -7.89 -14.61
C TYR A 46 -0.68 -8.59 -14.00
N SER A 47 0.09 -9.32 -14.80
CA SER A 47 1.32 -9.97 -14.36
C SER A 47 2.50 -9.00 -14.24
N PHE A 48 2.50 -7.91 -15.01
CA PHE A 48 3.62 -6.97 -15.05
C PHE A 48 3.99 -6.36 -13.69
N PRO A 49 3.04 -5.81 -12.89
CA PRO A 49 3.37 -5.30 -11.55
C PRO A 49 3.90 -6.38 -10.61
N ALA A 50 3.33 -7.60 -10.68
CA ALA A 50 3.84 -8.73 -9.91
C ALA A 50 5.27 -9.12 -10.32
N PHE A 51 5.55 -9.11 -11.62
CA PHE A 51 6.91 -9.37 -12.12
C PHE A 51 7.92 -8.32 -11.63
N LEU A 52 7.55 -7.04 -11.62
CA LEU A 52 8.38 -5.98 -11.02
C LEU A 52 8.64 -6.25 -9.54
N CYS A 53 7.60 -6.59 -8.77
CA CYS A 53 7.71 -6.95 -7.37
C CYS A 53 8.63 -8.16 -7.14
N LEU A 54 8.48 -9.23 -7.94
CA LEU A 54 9.33 -10.44 -7.84
C LEU A 54 10.79 -10.17 -8.22
N HIS A 55 11.03 -9.28 -9.17
CA HIS A 55 12.38 -8.90 -9.58
C HIS A 55 13.11 -8.09 -8.50
N ILE A 56 12.41 -7.15 -7.88
CA ILE A 56 12.93 -6.36 -6.76
C ILE A 56 13.09 -7.23 -5.51
N GLY A 57 12.17 -8.17 -5.28
CA GLY A 57 12.23 -9.20 -4.24
C GLY A 57 12.36 -8.61 -2.84
N ASP A 58 11.45 -7.72 -2.44
CA ASP A 58 11.69 -6.86 -1.29
C ASP A 58 11.14 -7.45 0.03
N ALA A 59 11.99 -8.21 0.72
CA ALA A 59 11.84 -8.50 2.14
C ALA A 59 12.62 -7.51 3.04
N ARG A 60 13.20 -6.43 2.43
CA ARG A 60 14.12 -5.49 3.08
C ARG A 60 13.42 -4.29 3.71
N ASP A 61 12.10 -4.19 3.56
CA ASP A 61 11.31 -3.14 4.18
C ASP A 61 11.52 -3.15 5.72
N PRO A 62 11.99 -2.04 6.33
CA PRO A 62 12.36 -2.00 7.73
C PRO A 62 11.17 -2.19 8.69
N ASP A 63 9.96 -1.81 8.25
CA ASP A 63 8.80 -1.83 9.13
C ASP A 63 8.05 -3.17 9.12
N VAL A 64 8.23 -4.00 8.10
CA VAL A 64 7.55 -5.31 8.06
C VAL A 64 7.83 -6.14 9.30
N TRP A 65 8.98 -5.97 9.90
CA TRP A 65 9.45 -6.77 11.03
C TRP A 65 8.69 -6.50 12.33
N TRP A 66 8.41 -5.23 12.64
CA TRP A 66 7.57 -4.94 13.80
C TRP A 66 6.10 -5.32 13.54
N HIS A 67 5.61 -5.26 12.30
CA HIS A 67 4.30 -5.81 11.93
C HIS A 67 4.25 -7.33 12.17
N LEU A 68 5.28 -8.07 11.74
CA LEU A 68 5.39 -9.51 12.01
C LEU A 68 5.42 -9.80 13.52
N ARG A 69 6.19 -9.03 14.29
CA ARG A 69 6.28 -9.20 15.74
C ARG A 69 4.97 -8.92 16.45
N THR A 70 4.23 -7.91 16.01
CA THR A 70 2.90 -7.59 16.52
C THR A 70 1.90 -8.71 16.22
N GLY A 71 1.89 -9.22 14.99
CA GLY A 71 1.05 -10.36 14.62
C GLY A 71 1.36 -11.61 15.44
N GLU A 72 2.63 -11.91 15.67
CA GLU A 72 3.05 -13.00 16.54
C GLU A 72 2.58 -12.80 17.98
N TRP A 73 2.77 -11.58 18.52
CA TRP A 73 2.35 -11.22 19.87
C TRP A 73 0.84 -11.43 20.05
N MET A 74 0.04 -10.96 19.08
CA MET A 74 -1.41 -11.14 19.13
C MET A 74 -1.84 -12.61 19.11
N LEU A 75 -1.19 -13.46 18.33
CA LEU A 75 -1.49 -14.90 18.35
C LEU A 75 -1.04 -15.58 19.64
N GLN A 76 0.06 -15.12 20.22
CA GLN A 76 0.58 -15.65 21.47
C GLN A 76 -0.32 -15.32 22.67
N TYR A 77 -0.85 -14.09 22.72
CA TYR A 77 -1.63 -13.61 23.86
C TYR A 77 -3.15 -13.65 23.64
N GLY A 78 -3.61 -13.94 22.42
CA GLY A 78 -5.03 -13.97 22.08
C GLY A 78 -5.73 -12.60 22.19
N ALA A 79 -4.98 -11.50 22.12
CA ALA A 79 -5.48 -10.13 22.31
C ALA A 79 -4.75 -9.13 21.41
N VAL A 80 -5.36 -7.98 21.15
CA VAL A 80 -4.67 -6.84 20.51
C VAL A 80 -3.94 -6.01 21.59
N PRO A 81 -2.74 -5.47 21.30
CA PRO A 81 -2.01 -4.68 22.27
C PRO A 81 -2.65 -3.30 22.47
N HIS A 82 -2.89 -2.91 23.73
CA HIS A 82 -3.34 -1.58 24.13
C HIS A 82 -2.21 -0.71 24.69
N THR A 83 -1.06 -1.33 24.96
CA THR A 83 0.17 -0.67 25.40
C THR A 83 1.34 -1.20 24.57
N ASP A 84 2.38 -0.40 24.40
CA ASP A 84 3.56 -0.78 23.61
C ASP A 84 4.42 -1.82 24.36
N PRO A 85 4.59 -3.04 23.82
CA PRO A 85 5.41 -4.08 24.44
C PRO A 85 6.83 -4.16 23.86
N PHE A 86 7.22 -3.29 22.91
CA PHE A 86 8.39 -3.49 22.07
C PHE A 86 9.48 -2.42 22.25
N SER A 87 9.16 -1.26 22.81
CA SER A 87 10.15 -0.21 23.05
C SER A 87 10.55 -0.12 24.51
N MET A 88 11.76 0.36 24.77
CA MET A 88 12.27 0.60 26.13
C MET A 88 11.43 1.59 26.93
N PHE A 89 10.72 2.48 26.22
CA PHE A 89 9.96 3.58 26.83
C PHE A 89 8.46 3.40 26.70
N GLY A 90 8.03 2.32 26.05
CA GLY A 90 6.63 2.02 25.76
C GLY A 90 5.94 1.25 26.88
N ALA A 91 6.66 0.67 27.82
CA ALA A 91 6.07 -0.10 28.92
C ALA A 91 5.00 0.72 29.65
N GLY A 92 3.74 0.30 29.53
CA GLY A 92 2.61 1.00 30.12
C GLY A 92 2.06 2.21 29.33
N LYS A 93 2.70 2.65 28.23
CA LYS A 93 2.16 3.72 27.38
C LYS A 93 1.07 3.19 26.46
N PRO A 94 -0.03 3.95 26.28
CA PRO A 94 -1.08 3.58 25.34
C PRO A 94 -0.50 3.45 23.92
N TRP A 95 -0.85 2.36 23.25
CA TRP A 95 -0.52 2.12 21.85
C TRP A 95 -1.73 1.54 21.11
N VAL A 96 -1.91 1.97 19.88
CA VAL A 96 -2.98 1.51 18.99
C VAL A 96 -2.33 0.83 17.78
N ALA A 97 -2.42 -0.48 17.71
CA ALA A 97 -2.01 -1.26 16.54
C ALA A 97 -3.09 -1.14 15.45
N TYR A 98 -3.19 0.03 14.82
CA TYR A 98 -4.26 0.36 13.88
C TYR A 98 -4.31 -0.53 12.63
N SER A 99 -3.25 -1.26 12.35
CA SER A 99 -3.19 -2.24 11.26
C SER A 99 -3.24 -3.70 11.74
N TRP A 100 -3.84 -3.95 12.90
CA TRP A 100 -3.83 -5.24 13.59
C TRP A 100 -4.24 -6.43 12.70
N LEU A 101 -5.24 -6.25 11.84
CA LEU A 101 -5.70 -7.31 10.94
C LEU A 101 -4.68 -7.61 9.83
N PHE A 102 -3.99 -6.58 9.31
CA PHE A 102 -2.85 -6.77 8.41
C PHE A 102 -1.71 -7.50 9.12
N GLU A 103 -1.40 -7.15 10.36
CA GLU A 103 -0.32 -7.75 11.14
C GLU A 103 -0.54 -9.24 11.39
N LEU A 104 -1.78 -9.65 11.68
CA LEU A 104 -2.17 -11.06 11.75
C LEU A 104 -2.03 -11.76 10.40
N LEU A 105 -2.51 -11.14 9.32
CA LEU A 105 -2.44 -11.70 7.97
C LEU A 105 -1.00 -11.92 7.52
N ILE A 106 -0.16 -10.88 7.63
CA ILE A 106 1.22 -10.95 7.15
C ILE A 106 2.06 -11.93 7.99
N PHE A 107 1.84 -11.98 9.31
CA PHE A 107 2.50 -12.95 10.17
C PHE A 107 2.07 -14.38 9.83
N GLN A 108 0.78 -14.62 9.55
CA GLN A 108 0.31 -15.96 9.17
C GLN A 108 0.90 -16.42 7.84
N LEU A 109 1.01 -15.53 6.84
CA LEU A 109 1.69 -15.82 5.57
C LEU A 109 3.19 -16.09 5.79
N PHE A 110 3.84 -15.29 6.63
CA PHE A 110 5.24 -15.53 7.00
C PHE A 110 5.43 -16.88 7.73
N ARG A 111 4.53 -17.22 8.63
CA ARG A 111 4.57 -18.51 9.36
C ARG A 111 4.47 -19.72 8.41
N TRP A 112 3.68 -19.61 7.34
CA TRP A 112 3.51 -20.72 6.37
C TRP A 112 4.62 -20.78 5.33
N LEU A 113 5.09 -19.62 4.84
CA LEU A 113 5.95 -19.52 3.65
C LEU A 113 7.32 -18.88 3.94
N GLY A 114 7.58 -18.44 5.15
CA GLY A 114 8.78 -17.67 5.49
C GLY A 114 8.81 -16.31 4.79
N LEU A 115 9.99 -15.85 4.41
CA LEU A 115 10.18 -14.58 3.69
C LEU A 115 9.43 -14.56 2.35
N ALA A 116 9.30 -15.71 1.67
CA ALA A 116 8.52 -15.81 0.45
C ALA A 116 7.05 -15.41 0.67
N GLY A 117 6.50 -15.56 1.89
CA GLY A 117 5.14 -15.12 2.24
C GLY A 117 4.94 -13.62 2.10
N LEU A 118 5.97 -12.81 2.38
CA LEU A 118 5.95 -11.36 2.20
C LEU A 118 5.84 -10.98 0.72
N VAL A 119 6.60 -11.69 -0.11
CA VAL A 119 6.59 -11.48 -1.57
C VAL A 119 5.27 -11.94 -2.18
N VAL A 120 4.70 -13.06 -1.70
CA VAL A 120 3.37 -13.57 -2.12
C VAL A 120 2.28 -12.55 -1.79
N TYR A 121 2.30 -11.98 -0.58
CA TYR A 121 1.39 -10.91 -0.19
C TYR A 121 1.48 -9.74 -1.16
N THR A 122 2.69 -9.20 -1.35
CA THR A 122 2.90 -8.02 -2.20
C THR A 122 2.48 -8.30 -3.64
N ALA A 123 2.91 -9.44 -4.23
CA ALA A 123 2.53 -9.82 -5.59
C ALA A 123 1.01 -9.96 -5.77
N GLY A 124 0.32 -10.60 -4.80
CA GLY A 124 -1.14 -10.71 -4.81
C GLY A 124 -1.85 -9.36 -4.73
N MET A 125 -1.36 -8.46 -3.88
CA MET A 125 -1.93 -7.12 -3.72
C MET A 125 -1.73 -6.26 -4.97
N VAL A 126 -0.54 -6.26 -5.58
CA VAL A 126 -0.28 -5.42 -6.77
C VAL A 126 -1.04 -5.92 -8.00
N VAL A 127 -1.26 -7.24 -8.14
CA VAL A 127 -2.17 -7.80 -9.14
C VAL A 127 -3.60 -7.31 -8.90
N SER A 128 -4.08 -7.38 -7.66
CA SER A 128 -5.43 -6.93 -7.29
C SER A 128 -5.63 -5.45 -7.56
N ILE A 129 -4.65 -4.61 -7.23
CA ILE A 129 -4.63 -3.17 -7.50
C ILE A 129 -4.68 -2.93 -9.02
N ALA A 130 -3.85 -3.62 -9.82
CA ALA A 130 -3.85 -3.48 -11.28
C ALA A 130 -5.20 -3.86 -11.90
N VAL A 131 -5.83 -4.93 -11.42
CA VAL A 131 -7.17 -5.37 -11.87
C VAL A 131 -8.23 -4.31 -11.55
N VAL A 132 -8.25 -3.80 -10.31
CA VAL A 132 -9.24 -2.80 -9.89
C VAL A 132 -9.03 -1.47 -10.62
N LEU A 133 -7.79 -1.02 -10.75
CA LEU A 133 -7.44 0.21 -11.46
C LEU A 133 -7.82 0.11 -12.95
N HIS A 134 -7.50 -1.00 -13.62
CA HIS A 134 -7.92 -1.23 -15.00
C HIS A 134 -9.45 -1.28 -15.12
N ARG A 135 -10.15 -1.92 -14.17
CA ARG A 135 -11.62 -1.94 -14.15
C ARG A 135 -12.21 -0.53 -14.02
N LEU A 136 -11.70 0.30 -13.12
CA LEU A 136 -12.08 1.70 -12.95
C LEU A 136 -11.90 2.46 -14.28
N ILE A 137 -10.70 2.41 -14.85
CA ILE A 137 -10.36 3.08 -16.11
C ILE A 137 -11.25 2.61 -17.26
N ARG A 138 -11.44 1.30 -17.42
CA ARG A 138 -12.29 0.73 -18.47
C ARG A 138 -13.77 1.10 -18.38
N ARG A 139 -14.29 1.31 -17.19
CA ARG A 139 -15.68 1.77 -17.00
C ARG A 139 -15.89 3.21 -17.43
N LEU A 140 -14.83 4.00 -17.38
CA LEU A 140 -14.83 5.41 -17.77
C LEU A 140 -14.42 5.60 -19.23
N GLN A 141 -13.49 4.78 -19.74
CA GLN A 141 -12.95 4.84 -21.09
C GLN A 141 -13.37 3.62 -21.93
N ALA A 142 -13.98 3.89 -23.08
CA ALA A 142 -14.45 2.85 -23.99
C ALA A 142 -13.31 2.21 -24.83
N ASP A 143 -12.28 2.99 -25.18
CA ASP A 143 -11.13 2.54 -25.95
C ASP A 143 -10.23 1.64 -25.10
N SER A 144 -10.01 0.41 -25.57
CA SER A 144 -9.25 -0.60 -24.84
C SER A 144 -7.75 -0.32 -24.82
N THR A 145 -7.19 0.20 -25.91
CA THR A 145 -5.77 0.53 -26.00
C THR A 145 -5.44 1.66 -25.04
N LEU A 146 -6.26 2.70 -25.03
CA LEU A 146 -6.10 3.83 -24.13
C LEU A 146 -6.27 3.41 -22.66
N SER A 147 -7.24 2.52 -22.37
CA SER A 147 -7.43 1.96 -21.03
C SER A 147 -6.20 1.19 -20.54
N VAL A 148 -5.62 0.35 -21.38
CA VAL A 148 -4.39 -0.41 -21.05
C VAL A 148 -3.23 0.55 -20.84
N LEU A 149 -3.03 1.52 -21.73
CA LEU A 149 -1.92 2.48 -21.63
C LEU A 149 -1.98 3.28 -20.33
N VAL A 150 -3.14 3.85 -19.99
CA VAL A 150 -3.32 4.62 -18.75
C VAL A 150 -3.07 3.71 -17.52
N THR A 151 -3.53 2.45 -17.57
CA THR A 151 -3.30 1.49 -16.46
C THR A 151 -1.81 1.16 -16.30
N VAL A 152 -1.06 0.95 -17.40
CA VAL A 152 0.38 0.68 -17.34
C VAL A 152 1.14 1.87 -16.73
N VAL A 153 0.85 3.08 -17.22
CA VAL A 153 1.49 4.30 -16.69
C VAL A 153 1.17 4.48 -15.20
N ALA A 154 -0.09 4.29 -14.82
CA ALA A 154 -0.50 4.38 -13.42
C ALA A 154 0.20 3.33 -12.53
N ALA A 155 0.21 2.06 -12.95
CA ALA A 155 0.89 0.98 -12.21
C ALA A 155 2.41 1.23 -12.08
N PHE A 156 3.04 1.74 -13.16
CA PHE A 156 4.46 2.11 -13.11
C PHE A 156 4.71 3.31 -12.19
N SER A 157 3.83 4.30 -12.16
CA SER A 157 4.00 5.51 -11.33
C SER A 157 4.04 5.22 -9.82
N ILE A 158 3.46 4.09 -9.38
CA ILE A 158 3.40 3.71 -7.96
C ILE A 158 4.27 2.49 -7.61
N TYR A 159 5.14 2.02 -8.51
CA TYR A 159 5.88 0.77 -8.31
C TYR A 159 6.77 0.76 -7.05
N ARG A 160 7.26 1.93 -6.61
CA ARG A 160 8.06 2.07 -5.38
C ARG A 160 7.28 1.73 -4.12
N LEU A 161 5.94 1.76 -4.19
CA LEU A 161 5.06 1.39 -3.08
C LEU A 161 4.76 -0.12 -3.03
N TYR A 162 5.32 -0.92 -3.96
CA TYR A 162 5.12 -2.37 -4.00
C TYR A 162 6.01 -3.09 -2.98
N THR A 163 5.76 -2.79 -1.71
CA THR A 163 6.42 -3.38 -0.54
C THR A 163 5.39 -4.06 0.37
N PRO A 164 5.78 -4.97 1.26
CA PRO A 164 4.85 -5.72 2.11
C PRO A 164 4.28 -4.86 3.26
N ARG A 165 3.58 -3.78 2.90
CA ARG A 165 3.02 -2.78 3.81
C ARG A 165 1.49 -2.75 3.77
N PRO A 166 0.84 -2.28 4.84
CA PRO A 166 -0.62 -2.18 4.90
C PRO A 166 -1.21 -1.14 3.94
N TRP A 167 -0.46 -0.14 3.47
CA TRP A 167 -0.95 0.86 2.51
C TRP A 167 -1.42 0.27 1.18
N LEU A 168 -0.99 -0.94 0.80
CA LEU A 168 -1.50 -1.62 -0.39
C LEU A 168 -3.02 -1.86 -0.32
N PHE A 169 -3.55 -2.09 0.90
CA PHE A 169 -5.00 -2.14 1.11
C PHE A 169 -5.65 -0.77 0.87
N SER A 170 -5.01 0.33 1.28
CA SER A 170 -5.54 1.67 1.04
C SER A 170 -5.60 2.01 -0.44
N ILE A 171 -4.54 1.69 -1.20
CA ILE A 171 -4.52 1.84 -2.66
C ILE A 171 -5.68 1.05 -3.31
N LEU A 172 -5.85 -0.21 -2.88
CA LEU A 172 -6.90 -1.10 -3.39
C LEU A 172 -8.30 -0.57 -3.05
N PHE A 173 -8.55 -0.24 -1.79
CA PHE A 173 -9.89 0.18 -1.34
C PHE A 173 -10.28 1.56 -1.84
N PHE A 174 -9.34 2.50 -1.93
CA PHE A 174 -9.60 3.81 -2.54
C PHE A 174 -9.94 3.70 -4.03
N ALA A 175 -9.24 2.83 -4.76
CA ALA A 175 -9.57 2.57 -6.16
C ALA A 175 -10.94 1.89 -6.32
N LEU A 176 -11.30 0.96 -5.43
CA LEU A 176 -12.63 0.33 -5.38
C LEU A 176 -13.72 1.33 -5.04
N GLU A 177 -13.51 2.16 -4.02
CA GLU A 177 -14.44 3.22 -3.63
C GLU A 177 -14.69 4.19 -4.77
N LEU A 178 -13.60 4.68 -5.40
CA LEU A 178 -13.71 5.58 -6.55
C LEU A 178 -14.44 4.91 -7.73
N ASP A 179 -14.19 3.61 -8.02
CA ASP A 179 -14.90 2.88 -9.08
C ASP A 179 -16.41 2.83 -8.83
N VAL A 180 -16.84 2.46 -7.62
CA VAL A 180 -18.27 2.36 -7.31
C VAL A 180 -18.92 3.74 -7.21
N LEU A 181 -18.21 4.73 -6.71
CA LEU A 181 -18.70 6.12 -6.59
C LEU A 181 -18.87 6.76 -7.98
N MET A 182 -17.90 6.63 -8.88
CA MET A 182 -18.02 7.10 -10.26
C MET A 182 -19.15 6.40 -11.00
N GLN A 183 -19.35 5.10 -10.76
CA GLN A 183 -20.47 4.37 -11.33
C GLN A 183 -21.82 4.88 -10.79
N ALA A 184 -21.93 5.08 -9.48
CA ALA A 184 -23.14 5.62 -8.84
C ALA A 184 -23.47 7.03 -9.35
N ARG A 185 -22.46 7.91 -9.52
CA ARG A 185 -22.59 9.25 -10.10
C ARG A 185 -23.12 9.19 -11.55
N LYS A 186 -22.67 8.21 -12.33
CA LYS A 186 -23.11 8.01 -13.72
C LYS A 186 -24.54 7.48 -13.81
N THR A 187 -24.91 6.51 -12.95
CA THR A 187 -26.21 5.81 -13.01
C THR A 187 -27.28 6.45 -12.16
N GLY A 188 -26.93 7.20 -11.11
CA GLY A 188 -27.83 7.71 -10.08
C GLY A 188 -28.33 6.64 -9.09
N LYS A 189 -27.79 5.41 -9.15
CA LYS A 189 -28.24 4.26 -8.37
C LYS A 189 -27.45 4.12 -7.07
N ILE A 190 -28.06 4.39 -5.96
CA ILE A 190 -27.44 4.28 -4.63
C ILE A 190 -26.98 2.83 -4.30
N ARG A 191 -27.65 1.82 -4.86
CA ARG A 191 -27.28 0.41 -4.67
C ARG A 191 -25.83 0.09 -5.05
N GLU A 192 -25.22 0.91 -5.89
CA GLU A 192 -23.80 0.78 -6.24
C GLU A 192 -22.88 1.00 -5.03
N LEU A 193 -23.35 1.79 -4.04
CA LEU A 193 -22.59 2.17 -2.84
C LEU A 193 -22.87 1.27 -1.63
N VAL A 194 -23.78 0.28 -1.73
CA VAL A 194 -24.22 -0.55 -0.59
C VAL A 194 -23.10 -1.33 0.08
N TRP A 195 -22.03 -1.61 -0.66
CA TRP A 195 -20.86 -2.34 -0.16
C TRP A 195 -19.81 -1.45 0.52
N LEU A 196 -19.91 -0.13 0.40
CA LEU A 196 -18.95 0.78 1.01
C LEU A 196 -18.81 0.62 2.53
N PRO A 197 -19.89 0.50 3.34
CA PRO A 197 -19.73 0.28 4.77
C PRO A 197 -18.92 -0.97 5.12
N VAL A 198 -19.05 -2.07 4.33
CA VAL A 198 -18.24 -3.29 4.53
C VAL A 198 -16.78 -3.03 4.18
N ILE A 199 -16.52 -2.32 3.08
CA ILE A 199 -15.17 -1.91 2.68
C ILE A 199 -14.53 -1.06 3.79
N PHE A 200 -15.25 -0.06 4.33
CA PHE A 200 -14.76 0.82 5.39
C PHE A 200 -14.51 0.08 6.71
N ALA A 201 -15.38 -0.89 7.08
CA ALA A 201 -15.14 -1.75 8.24
C ALA A 201 -13.82 -2.55 8.09
N LEU A 202 -13.59 -3.15 6.93
CA LEU A 202 -12.33 -3.86 6.65
C LEU A 202 -11.13 -2.90 6.61
N TRP A 203 -11.26 -1.77 5.94
CA TRP A 203 -10.20 -0.80 5.78
C TRP A 203 -9.70 -0.24 7.10
N ALA A 204 -10.62 0.15 8.01
CA ALA A 204 -10.29 0.66 9.34
C ALA A 204 -9.57 -0.36 10.24
N ASN A 205 -9.64 -1.66 9.93
CA ASN A 205 -8.91 -2.71 10.63
C ASN A 205 -7.59 -3.10 9.95
N LEU A 206 -7.40 -2.71 8.68
CA LEU A 206 -6.22 -3.05 7.88
C LEU A 206 -5.23 -1.89 7.77
N HIS A 207 -5.69 -0.63 7.66
CA HIS A 207 -4.83 0.53 7.55
C HIS A 207 -5.54 1.85 7.93
N ILE A 208 -4.78 2.76 8.52
CA ILE A 208 -5.30 4.03 9.04
C ILE A 208 -5.83 4.99 7.94
N GLN A 209 -5.40 4.85 6.70
CA GLN A 209 -5.77 5.73 5.58
C GLN A 209 -7.22 5.55 5.08
N PHE A 210 -8.08 4.83 5.79
CA PHE A 210 -9.54 4.87 5.55
C PHE A 210 -10.11 6.30 5.65
N ILE A 211 -9.41 7.20 6.35
CA ILE A 211 -9.74 8.63 6.42
C ILE A 211 -9.79 9.27 5.04
N ASP A 212 -8.88 8.90 4.13
CA ASP A 212 -8.83 9.45 2.77
C ASP A 212 -10.08 9.07 1.97
N GLY A 213 -10.60 7.87 2.20
CA GLY A 213 -11.90 7.45 1.64
C GLY A 213 -13.06 8.27 2.22
N LEU A 214 -13.08 8.56 3.51
CA LEU A 214 -14.11 9.43 4.10
C LEU A 214 -14.06 10.85 3.50
N VAL A 215 -12.88 11.37 3.19
CA VAL A 215 -12.74 12.65 2.48
C VAL A 215 -13.32 12.55 1.06
N LEU A 216 -13.11 11.45 0.35
CA LEU A 216 -13.70 11.23 -0.97
C LEU A 216 -15.23 11.25 -0.93
N LEU A 217 -15.84 10.57 0.06
CA LEU A 217 -17.30 10.64 0.30
C LEU A 217 -17.77 12.06 0.65
N ALA A 218 -16.99 12.80 1.46
CA ALA A 218 -17.30 14.18 1.80
C ALA A 218 -17.28 15.11 0.58
N ILE A 219 -16.34 14.95 -0.36
CA ILE A 219 -16.30 15.69 -1.60
C ILE A 219 -17.55 15.39 -2.45
N ALA A 220 -17.94 14.11 -2.57
CA ALA A 220 -19.15 13.72 -3.31
C ALA A 220 -20.43 14.26 -2.67
N LEU A 221 -20.51 14.22 -1.34
CA LEU A 221 -21.63 14.78 -0.59
C LEU A 221 -21.73 16.31 -0.77
N THR A 222 -20.60 17.02 -0.71
CA THR A 222 -20.52 18.46 -0.96
C THR A 222 -21.03 18.80 -2.35
N GLU A 223 -20.57 18.09 -3.39
CA GLU A 223 -21.11 18.27 -4.75
C GLU A 223 -22.61 18.07 -4.80
N SER A 224 -23.12 17.01 -4.17
CA SER A 224 -24.53 16.65 -4.19
C SER A 224 -25.41 17.66 -3.45
N LEU A 225 -24.92 18.26 -2.35
CA LEU A 225 -25.58 19.32 -1.60
C LEU A 225 -25.61 20.65 -2.39
N LEU A 226 -24.47 21.02 -2.99
CA LEU A 226 -24.34 22.25 -3.77
C LEU A 226 -25.16 22.21 -5.07
N ALA A 227 -25.32 21.05 -5.70
CA ALA A 227 -26.16 20.84 -6.85
C ALA A 227 -27.64 21.19 -6.61
N LYS A 228 -28.12 21.15 -5.35
CA LYS A 228 -29.46 21.63 -5.00
C LYS A 228 -29.61 23.16 -5.10
N ARG A 229 -28.52 23.90 -4.96
CA ARG A 229 -28.53 25.37 -4.95
C ARG A 229 -28.02 25.99 -6.25
N TRP A 230 -27.10 25.31 -6.95
CA TRP A 230 -26.42 25.84 -8.15
C TRP A 230 -26.64 24.91 -9.33
N SER A 231 -27.44 25.39 -10.31
CA SER A 231 -27.77 24.62 -11.52
C SER A 231 -26.56 24.32 -12.42
N ALA A 232 -25.46 25.05 -12.24
CA ALA A 232 -24.21 24.78 -12.94
C ALA A 232 -23.57 23.42 -12.49
N ILE A 233 -23.85 22.96 -11.27
CA ILE A 233 -23.36 21.69 -10.74
C ILE A 233 -24.41 20.61 -11.04
N GLN A 234 -23.99 19.58 -11.78
CA GLN A 234 -24.87 18.48 -12.16
C GLN A 234 -24.40 17.17 -11.58
N THR A 235 -25.19 16.60 -10.69
CA THR A 235 -25.01 15.24 -10.18
C THR A 235 -26.32 14.48 -10.21
N ARG A 236 -26.25 13.17 -10.35
CA ARG A 236 -27.41 12.26 -10.25
C ARG A 236 -27.56 11.66 -8.85
N LEU A 237 -26.58 11.88 -7.97
CA LEU A 237 -26.63 11.37 -6.61
C LEU A 237 -27.52 12.26 -5.76
N ARG A 238 -28.44 11.63 -5.02
CA ARG A 238 -29.29 12.29 -4.04
C ARG A 238 -28.52 12.48 -2.73
N PRO A 239 -28.43 13.69 -2.18
CA PRO A 239 -27.64 13.96 -0.97
C PRO A 239 -28.16 13.26 0.28
N ASP A 240 -29.48 13.08 0.41
CA ASP A 240 -30.09 12.34 1.53
C ASP A 240 -29.60 10.88 1.60
N TRP A 241 -29.59 10.17 0.48
CA TRP A 241 -29.05 8.81 0.40
C TRP A 241 -27.54 8.76 0.59
N LEU A 242 -26.82 9.70 0.00
CA LEU A 242 -25.36 9.76 0.13
C LEU A 242 -24.94 10.08 1.56
N CYS A 243 -25.69 10.96 2.26
CA CYS A 243 -25.50 11.22 3.68
C CYS A 243 -25.69 9.93 4.52
N GLY A 244 -26.76 9.17 4.23
CA GLY A 244 -27.00 7.88 4.91
C GLY A 244 -25.88 6.87 4.70
N VAL A 245 -25.37 6.73 3.47
CA VAL A 245 -24.23 5.85 3.17
C VAL A 245 -22.96 6.35 3.87
N SER A 246 -22.67 7.66 3.82
CA SER A 246 -21.49 8.23 4.48
C SER A 246 -21.53 8.01 5.99
N LEU A 247 -22.68 8.21 6.62
CA LEU A 247 -22.86 7.92 8.04
C LEU A 247 -22.66 6.43 8.34
N ALA A 248 -23.22 5.55 7.52
CA ALA A 248 -23.02 4.11 7.67
C ALA A 248 -21.53 3.71 7.52
N CYS A 249 -20.78 4.35 6.62
CA CYS A 249 -19.33 4.15 6.49
C CYS A 249 -18.58 4.61 7.75
N VAL A 250 -18.89 5.81 8.28
CA VAL A 250 -18.30 6.30 9.53
C VAL A 250 -18.59 5.35 10.70
N LEU A 251 -19.83 4.90 10.85
CA LEU A 251 -20.19 3.94 11.90
C LEU A 251 -19.48 2.60 11.71
N ALA A 252 -19.34 2.14 10.47
CA ALA A 252 -18.65 0.90 10.15
C ALA A 252 -17.17 0.93 10.54
N THR A 253 -16.49 2.10 10.44
CA THR A 253 -15.09 2.23 10.87
C THR A 253 -14.91 2.07 12.38
N LEU A 254 -15.97 2.24 13.19
CA LEU A 254 -15.93 2.01 14.63
C LEU A 254 -15.91 0.51 15.00
N ALA A 255 -16.19 -0.38 14.04
CA ALA A 255 -16.11 -1.82 14.21
C ALA A 255 -14.62 -2.29 14.16
N ASN A 256 -13.81 -1.76 15.09
CA ASN A 256 -12.42 -2.11 15.31
C ASN A 256 -12.14 -2.24 16.83
N PRO A 257 -11.06 -2.90 17.27
CA PRO A 257 -10.79 -3.11 18.69
C PRO A 257 -10.58 -1.83 19.51
N TYR A 258 -10.28 -0.70 18.86
CA TYR A 258 -9.97 0.57 19.52
C TYR A 258 -11.11 1.59 19.45
N GLY A 259 -12.19 1.28 18.74
CA GLY A 259 -13.35 2.16 18.57
C GLY A 259 -12.98 3.53 17.99
N TRP A 260 -13.40 4.61 18.65
CA TRP A 260 -13.14 5.98 18.19
C TRP A 260 -11.67 6.43 18.28
N ARG A 261 -10.84 5.74 19.09
CA ARG A 261 -9.41 6.08 19.26
C ARG A 261 -8.62 6.01 17.96
N ILE A 262 -9.09 5.24 16.97
CA ILE A 262 -8.45 5.19 15.65
C ILE A 262 -8.44 6.55 14.94
N TYR A 263 -9.45 7.40 15.18
CA TYR A 263 -9.50 8.77 14.65
C TYR A 263 -8.50 9.69 15.34
N GLN A 264 -8.30 9.51 16.64
CA GLN A 264 -7.26 10.24 17.38
C GLN A 264 -5.87 9.93 16.82
N VAL A 265 -5.56 8.64 16.57
CA VAL A 265 -4.28 8.25 15.96
C VAL A 265 -4.11 8.85 14.58
N ALA A 266 -5.17 8.89 13.76
CA ALA A 266 -5.12 9.52 12.44
C ALA A 266 -4.80 11.03 12.53
N TYR A 267 -5.41 11.72 13.50
CA TYR A 267 -5.14 13.13 13.76
C TYR A 267 -3.70 13.36 14.25
N ASP A 268 -3.22 12.55 15.19
CA ASP A 268 -1.87 12.65 15.73
C ASP A 268 -0.80 12.42 14.63
N LEU A 269 -0.99 11.40 13.79
CA LEU A 269 -0.11 11.11 12.65
C LEU A 269 -0.06 12.28 11.63
N ALA A 270 -1.21 12.89 11.33
CA ALA A 270 -1.27 14.02 10.42
C ALA A 270 -0.52 15.26 10.95
N GLY A 271 -0.39 15.38 12.27
CA GLY A 271 0.28 16.48 12.98
C GLY A 271 1.78 16.27 13.23
N GLN A 272 2.34 15.07 12.95
CA GLN A 272 3.75 14.76 13.23
C GLN A 272 4.72 15.43 12.23
N LEU A 273 5.20 16.63 12.54
CA LEU A 273 6.14 17.38 11.69
C LEU A 273 7.55 16.77 11.73
N GLY A 274 7.99 16.19 12.85
CA GLY A 274 9.27 15.51 12.98
C GLY A 274 9.39 14.32 12.03
N ALA A 275 8.36 13.49 11.96
CA ALA A 275 8.31 12.37 11.03
C ALA A 275 8.36 12.83 9.56
N LEU A 276 7.62 13.91 9.20
CA LEU A 276 7.62 14.48 7.86
C LEU A 276 9.00 14.99 7.41
N ASN A 277 9.81 15.47 8.33
CA ASN A 277 11.12 16.03 8.01
C ASN A 277 12.24 14.96 8.01
N GLN A 278 12.17 13.97 8.88
CA GLN A 278 13.24 13.00 9.09
C GLN A 278 13.06 11.71 8.29
N VAL A 279 11.83 11.21 8.15
CA VAL A 279 11.56 9.95 7.47
C VAL A 279 11.40 10.17 5.98
N THR A 280 12.27 9.55 5.17
CA THR A 280 12.36 9.79 3.72
C THR A 280 11.04 9.55 2.99
N GLU A 281 10.25 8.55 3.37
CA GLU A 281 8.98 8.23 2.72
C GLU A 281 7.89 9.30 2.92
N PHE A 282 7.99 10.10 3.98
CA PHE A 282 7.08 11.22 4.26
C PHE A 282 7.50 12.53 3.62
N GLN A 283 8.74 12.63 3.11
CA GLN A 283 9.20 13.83 2.43
C GLN A 283 8.45 14.08 1.12
N ALA A 284 8.48 15.33 0.67
CA ALA A 284 7.92 15.72 -0.61
C ALA A 284 8.61 15.01 -1.78
N MET A 285 7.88 14.85 -2.88
CA MET A 285 8.37 14.20 -4.09
C MET A 285 9.60 14.93 -4.67
N SER A 286 10.68 14.18 -4.91
CA SER A 286 11.98 14.74 -5.31
C SER A 286 12.11 15.04 -6.82
N PHE A 287 11.24 14.50 -7.67
CA PHE A 287 11.29 14.57 -9.13
C PHE A 287 12.61 14.08 -9.76
N ARG A 288 13.29 13.12 -9.11
CA ARG A 288 14.54 12.54 -9.61
C ARG A 288 14.35 11.26 -10.42
N GLY A 289 13.27 10.51 -10.15
CA GLY A 289 12.94 9.28 -10.85
C GLY A 289 11.93 9.48 -11.98
N LEU A 290 11.96 8.61 -12.99
CA LEU A 290 10.98 8.62 -14.09
C LEU A 290 9.54 8.44 -13.59
N ASP A 291 9.36 7.64 -12.55
CA ASP A 291 8.08 7.46 -11.86
C ASP A 291 7.49 8.79 -11.37
N ASN A 292 8.30 9.64 -10.75
CA ASN A 292 7.87 10.94 -10.25
C ASN A 292 7.43 11.88 -11.40
N TRP A 293 8.15 11.84 -12.53
CA TRP A 293 7.74 12.58 -13.72
C TRP A 293 6.44 12.04 -14.32
N CYS A 294 6.23 10.72 -14.32
CA CYS A 294 4.95 10.13 -14.75
C CYS A 294 3.80 10.61 -13.85
N VAL A 295 3.98 10.68 -12.53
CA VAL A 295 2.99 11.23 -11.61
C VAL A 295 2.63 12.69 -11.96
N LEU A 296 3.65 13.54 -12.17
CA LEU A 296 3.44 14.94 -12.55
C LEU A 296 2.70 15.06 -13.89
N LEU A 297 3.12 14.29 -14.90
CA LEU A 297 2.49 14.32 -16.22
C LEU A 297 1.03 13.85 -16.17
N LEU A 298 0.72 12.82 -15.38
CA LEU A 298 -0.66 12.39 -15.16
C LEU A 298 -1.49 13.50 -14.51
N ALA A 299 -0.96 14.17 -13.48
CA ALA A 299 -1.65 15.28 -12.82
C ALA A 299 -1.89 16.46 -13.76
N LEU A 300 -0.88 16.87 -14.53
CA LEU A 300 -1.00 17.97 -15.53
C LEU A 300 -1.97 17.62 -16.64
N ALA A 301 -1.94 16.38 -17.13
CA ALA A 301 -2.88 15.91 -18.15
C ALA A 301 -4.32 15.91 -17.61
N ALA A 302 -4.54 15.51 -16.35
CA ALA A 302 -5.86 15.59 -15.70
C ALA A 302 -6.35 17.04 -15.58
N VAL A 303 -5.47 17.98 -15.18
CA VAL A 303 -5.78 19.42 -15.21
C VAL A 303 -6.17 19.88 -16.62
N GLY A 304 -5.42 19.46 -17.65
CA GLY A 304 -5.74 19.78 -19.05
C GLY A 304 -7.09 19.25 -19.50
N VAL A 305 -7.51 18.06 -19.04
CA VAL A 305 -8.86 17.51 -19.28
C VAL A 305 -9.92 18.35 -18.57
N LEU A 306 -9.73 18.68 -17.31
CA LEU A 306 -10.68 19.49 -16.54
C LEU A 306 -10.84 20.90 -17.12
N ALA A 307 -9.75 21.52 -17.59
CA ALA A 307 -9.78 22.83 -18.23
C ALA A 307 -10.59 22.86 -19.54
N ARG A 308 -10.71 21.71 -20.22
CA ARG A 308 -11.54 21.59 -21.45
C ARG A 308 -12.98 21.19 -21.17
N ALA A 309 -13.31 20.85 -19.92
CA ALA A 309 -14.66 20.44 -19.56
C ALA A 309 -15.65 21.60 -19.74
N ARG A 310 -16.75 21.34 -20.48
CA ARG A 310 -17.81 22.33 -20.69
C ARG A 310 -18.71 22.55 -19.47
N ARG A 311 -18.60 21.68 -18.45
CA ARG A 311 -19.41 21.72 -17.24
C ARG A 311 -18.50 21.81 -16.04
N PHE A 312 -18.98 22.43 -14.97
CA PHE A 312 -18.23 22.52 -13.72
C PHE A 312 -18.22 21.15 -13.02
N ALA A 313 -17.08 20.49 -13.11
CA ALA A 313 -16.85 19.15 -12.60
C ALA A 313 -16.33 19.24 -11.13
N LEU A 314 -17.21 19.64 -10.19
CA LEU A 314 -16.82 19.95 -8.81
C LEU A 314 -16.18 18.75 -8.10
N PHE A 315 -16.75 17.56 -8.29
CA PHE A 315 -16.20 16.35 -7.69
C PHE A 315 -14.78 16.06 -8.19
N GLU A 316 -14.58 16.10 -9.51
CA GLU A 316 -13.29 15.81 -10.14
C GLU A 316 -12.23 16.85 -9.76
N VAL A 317 -12.62 18.12 -9.67
CA VAL A 317 -11.74 19.21 -9.20
C VAL A 317 -11.37 19.00 -7.72
N GLY A 318 -12.36 18.72 -6.86
CA GLY A 318 -12.13 18.45 -5.44
C GLY A 318 -11.26 17.20 -5.22
N LEU A 319 -11.55 16.12 -5.96
CA LEU A 319 -10.76 14.89 -5.94
C LEU A 319 -9.29 15.15 -6.33
N LEU A 320 -9.07 15.85 -7.46
CA LEU A 320 -7.71 16.14 -7.94
C LEU A 320 -6.96 17.06 -6.97
N ALA A 321 -7.63 18.10 -6.47
CA ALA A 321 -7.03 19.05 -5.52
C ALA A 321 -6.61 18.36 -4.22
N PHE A 322 -7.49 17.52 -3.65
CA PHE A 322 -7.17 16.71 -2.46
C PHE A 322 -5.99 15.76 -2.74
N ALA A 323 -6.08 15.00 -3.82
CA ALA A 323 -5.05 14.04 -4.19
C ALA A 323 -3.68 14.69 -4.44
N VAL A 324 -3.64 15.84 -5.14
CA VAL A 324 -2.40 16.61 -5.38
C VAL A 324 -1.81 17.12 -4.05
N LEU A 325 -2.66 17.70 -3.18
CA LEU A 325 -2.21 18.23 -1.90
C LEU A 325 -1.51 17.16 -1.05
N VAL A 326 -2.14 15.99 -0.90
CA VAL A 326 -1.62 14.88 -0.10
C VAL A 326 -0.40 14.24 -0.77
N SER A 327 -0.48 13.94 -2.06
CA SER A 327 0.58 13.22 -2.79
C SER A 327 1.87 14.03 -2.95
N PHE A 328 1.80 15.36 -3.11
CA PHE A 328 3.00 16.17 -3.29
C PHE A 328 3.65 16.55 -1.95
N ARG A 329 2.88 16.50 -0.87
CA ARG A 329 3.41 16.65 0.50
C ARG A 329 4.18 15.42 0.95
N SER A 330 3.77 14.21 0.55
CA SER A 330 4.34 12.94 0.98
C SER A 330 4.47 11.99 -0.21
N GLN A 331 5.70 11.58 -0.54
CA GLN A 331 5.93 10.66 -1.66
C GLN A 331 5.34 9.26 -1.42
N ARG A 332 5.03 8.89 -0.17
CA ARG A 332 4.31 7.66 0.17
C ARG A 332 2.87 7.67 -0.36
N ASP A 333 2.28 8.86 -0.50
CA ASP A 333 0.85 9.01 -0.82
C ASP A 333 0.60 9.36 -2.30
N VAL A 334 1.63 9.23 -3.17
CA VAL A 334 1.54 9.53 -4.62
C VAL A 334 0.47 8.71 -5.35
N TRP A 335 0.08 7.56 -4.79
CA TRP A 335 -0.96 6.71 -5.34
C TRP A 335 -2.32 7.42 -5.45
N MET A 336 -2.62 8.39 -4.57
CA MET A 336 -3.89 9.12 -4.62
C MET A 336 -4.02 9.94 -5.91
N VAL A 337 -2.99 10.75 -6.23
CA VAL A 337 -3.01 11.55 -7.46
C VAL A 337 -2.96 10.67 -8.71
N VAL A 338 -2.26 9.55 -8.66
CA VAL A 338 -2.20 8.60 -9.78
C VAL A 338 -3.58 8.01 -10.07
N ILE A 339 -4.32 7.54 -9.04
CA ILE A 339 -5.67 6.99 -9.21
C ILE A 339 -6.64 8.09 -9.66
N ALA A 340 -6.64 9.26 -9.00
CA ALA A 340 -7.51 10.38 -9.31
C ALA A 340 -7.30 10.89 -10.74
N ALA A 341 -6.05 11.16 -11.13
CA ALA A 341 -5.70 11.62 -12.47
C ALA A 341 -6.05 10.59 -13.54
N SER A 342 -5.77 9.31 -13.29
CA SER A 342 -6.12 8.23 -14.22
C SER A 342 -7.64 8.12 -14.45
N ALA A 343 -8.45 8.27 -13.39
CA ALA A 343 -9.90 8.29 -13.53
C ALA A 343 -10.40 9.50 -14.32
N ILE A 344 -9.86 10.70 -14.07
CA ILE A 344 -10.20 11.94 -14.79
C ILE A 344 -9.80 11.83 -16.25
N LEU A 345 -8.61 11.35 -16.55
CA LEU A 345 -8.14 11.12 -17.92
C LEU A 345 -9.04 10.12 -18.65
N ALA A 346 -9.35 8.99 -18.01
CA ALA A 346 -10.21 7.97 -18.59
C ALA A 346 -11.63 8.50 -18.91
N ALA A 347 -12.16 9.38 -18.05
CA ALA A 347 -13.48 9.97 -18.27
C ALA A 347 -13.51 11.07 -19.34
N GLY A 348 -12.39 11.80 -19.53
CA GLY A 348 -12.36 13.00 -20.38
C GLY A 348 -11.67 12.83 -21.72
N LEU A 349 -10.87 11.78 -21.92
CA LEU A 349 -10.25 11.51 -23.22
C LEU A 349 -11.23 10.86 -24.18
N THR A 350 -11.28 11.40 -25.40
CA THR A 350 -12.06 10.81 -26.51
C THR A 350 -11.29 9.62 -27.06
N GLY A 351 -11.86 8.44 -26.97
CA GLY A 351 -11.31 7.21 -27.53
C GLY A 351 -12.22 6.62 -28.61
N ASN A 352 -11.68 5.72 -29.42
CA ASN A 352 -12.46 5.00 -30.42
C ASN A 352 -13.32 3.91 -29.74
N ALA A 353 -14.64 4.09 -29.73
CA ALA A 353 -15.58 3.13 -29.13
C ALA A 353 -15.61 1.78 -29.88
N GLU A 354 -15.17 1.72 -31.13
CA GLU A 354 -15.07 0.47 -31.90
C GLU A 354 -13.95 -0.44 -31.36
N ASN A 355 -12.91 0.16 -30.75
CA ASN A 355 -11.80 -0.56 -30.11
C ASN A 355 -12.17 -1.09 -28.72
N ARG A 356 -13.40 -1.54 -28.51
CA ARG A 356 -13.88 -2.09 -27.22
C ARG A 356 -13.38 -3.50 -27.00
N LEU A 357 -12.80 -3.74 -25.85
CA LEU A 357 -12.53 -5.10 -25.34
C LEU A 357 -13.85 -5.86 -25.20
N ARG A 358 -14.05 -6.89 -26.04
CA ARG A 358 -15.26 -7.76 -26.04
C ARG A 358 -14.92 -9.15 -25.50
N LEU A 359 -14.34 -9.21 -24.30
CA LEU A 359 -14.14 -10.51 -23.66
C LEU A 359 -15.50 -11.10 -23.25
N LYS A 360 -15.74 -12.36 -23.64
CA LYS A 360 -16.88 -13.13 -23.11
C LYS A 360 -16.71 -13.31 -21.59
N ALA A 361 -17.80 -13.42 -20.85
CA ALA A 361 -17.79 -13.64 -19.40
C ALA A 361 -16.91 -14.84 -18.97
N ILE A 362 -16.86 -15.88 -19.80
CA ILE A 362 -16.01 -17.08 -19.63
C ILE A 362 -14.50 -16.77 -19.70
N ALA A 363 -14.08 -15.68 -20.35
CA ALA A 363 -12.66 -15.35 -20.48
C ALA A 363 -12.06 -14.73 -19.21
N ALA A 364 -12.86 -14.10 -18.35
CA ALA A 364 -12.37 -13.49 -17.12
C ALA A 364 -11.70 -14.50 -16.15
N PRO A 365 -12.31 -15.65 -15.83
CA PRO A 365 -11.66 -16.66 -15.00
C PRO A 365 -10.41 -17.24 -15.67
N LEU A 366 -10.41 -17.41 -17.00
CA LEU A 366 -9.22 -17.86 -17.73
C LEU A 366 -8.06 -16.87 -17.64
N VAL A 367 -8.33 -15.57 -17.79
CA VAL A 367 -7.33 -14.52 -17.59
C VAL A 367 -6.79 -14.54 -16.16
N ALA A 368 -7.66 -14.70 -15.15
CA ALA A 368 -7.23 -14.78 -13.75
C ALA A 368 -6.33 -15.99 -13.50
N VAL A 369 -6.73 -17.18 -13.98
CA VAL A 369 -5.92 -18.41 -13.86
C VAL A 369 -4.59 -18.26 -14.61
N ALA A 370 -4.61 -17.75 -15.84
CA ALA A 370 -3.39 -17.53 -16.62
C ALA A 370 -2.44 -16.53 -15.93
N THR A 371 -2.98 -15.44 -15.39
CA THR A 371 -2.20 -14.46 -14.61
C THR A 371 -1.56 -15.12 -13.38
N ALA A 372 -2.34 -15.91 -12.62
CA ALA A 372 -1.81 -16.64 -11.47
C ALA A 372 -0.70 -17.62 -11.87
N LEU A 373 -0.87 -18.37 -12.98
CA LEU A 373 0.15 -19.29 -13.49
C LEU A 373 1.42 -18.55 -13.94
N VAL A 374 1.29 -17.40 -14.62
CA VAL A 374 2.45 -16.57 -15.04
C VAL A 374 3.18 -16.03 -13.82
N VAL A 375 2.47 -15.56 -12.78
CA VAL A 375 3.08 -15.10 -11.54
C VAL A 375 3.79 -16.26 -10.82
N LEU A 376 3.16 -17.42 -10.70
CA LEU A 376 3.77 -18.62 -10.11
C LEU A 376 5.01 -19.08 -10.88
N LEU A 377 4.96 -19.04 -12.20
CA LEU A 377 6.14 -19.30 -13.04
C LEU A 377 7.24 -18.27 -12.77
N GLY A 378 6.88 -17.00 -12.60
CA GLY A 378 7.80 -15.92 -12.20
C GLY A 378 8.53 -16.25 -10.90
N PHE A 379 7.83 -16.73 -9.86
CA PHE A 379 8.45 -17.19 -8.61
C PHE A 379 9.51 -18.27 -8.86
N ARG A 380 9.20 -19.24 -9.73
CA ARG A 380 10.13 -20.32 -10.09
C ARG A 380 11.34 -19.82 -10.87
N VAL A 381 11.12 -19.06 -11.94
CA VAL A 381 12.17 -18.57 -12.86
C VAL A 381 13.12 -17.58 -12.17
N LEU A 382 12.57 -16.71 -11.33
CA LEU A 382 13.37 -15.72 -10.58
C LEU A 382 13.98 -16.28 -9.30
N HIS A 383 13.77 -17.57 -9.01
CA HIS A 383 14.29 -18.25 -7.82
C HIS A 383 13.99 -17.47 -6.53
N VAL A 384 12.69 -17.10 -6.35
CA VAL A 384 12.24 -16.42 -5.14
C VAL A 384 12.06 -17.46 -4.05
N ASP A 385 13.15 -17.79 -3.36
CA ASP A 385 13.17 -18.71 -2.23
C ASP A 385 13.68 -18.03 -0.96
N ASN A 386 13.47 -18.67 0.18
CA ASN A 386 13.82 -18.10 1.48
C ASN A 386 15.34 -17.92 1.68
N ALA A 387 16.18 -18.74 1.04
CA ALA A 387 17.62 -18.63 1.16
C ALA A 387 18.13 -17.38 0.45
N ARG A 388 17.69 -17.17 -0.79
CA ARG A 388 18.03 -15.96 -1.57
C ARG A 388 17.47 -14.69 -0.92
N LEU A 389 16.23 -14.73 -0.42
CA LEU A 389 15.63 -13.59 0.29
C LEU A 389 16.38 -13.26 1.57
N ARG A 390 16.85 -14.28 2.33
CA ARG A 390 17.70 -14.07 3.50
C ARG A 390 19.06 -13.47 3.15
N ALA A 391 19.67 -13.90 2.07
CA ALA A 391 20.94 -13.32 1.60
C ALA A 391 20.77 -11.84 1.24
N ARG A 392 19.71 -11.48 0.52
CA ARG A 392 19.38 -10.08 0.22
C ARG A 392 19.05 -9.26 1.46
N LEU A 393 18.35 -9.86 2.43
CA LEU A 393 18.05 -9.20 3.70
C LEU A 393 19.32 -8.80 4.44
N ALA A 394 20.35 -9.65 4.41
CA ALA A 394 21.63 -9.38 5.05
C ALA A 394 22.46 -8.25 4.39
N GLU A 395 22.04 -7.77 3.21
CA GLU A 395 22.66 -6.61 2.57
C GLU A 395 22.26 -5.29 3.24
N ASP A 396 21.04 -5.21 3.83
CA ASP A 396 20.48 -3.98 4.40
C ASP A 396 20.17 -4.08 5.90
N MET A 397 19.97 -5.30 6.43
CA MET A 397 19.66 -5.55 7.85
C MET A 397 20.82 -6.20 8.57
N PRO A 398 21.04 -5.91 9.87
CA PRO A 398 22.20 -6.37 10.63
C PRO A 398 22.08 -7.84 11.05
N VAL A 399 21.88 -8.75 10.08
CA VAL A 399 21.61 -10.18 10.31
C VAL A 399 22.75 -10.83 11.07
N HIS A 400 24.00 -10.63 10.64
CA HIS A 400 25.17 -11.24 11.27
C HIS A 400 25.47 -10.66 12.64
N ALA A 401 25.31 -9.34 12.81
CA ALA A 401 25.44 -8.70 14.13
C ALA A 401 24.45 -9.28 15.13
N VAL A 402 23.20 -9.50 14.71
CA VAL A 402 22.16 -10.14 15.55
C VAL A 402 22.53 -11.57 15.91
N GLU A 403 23.08 -12.35 14.99
CA GLU A 403 23.55 -13.73 15.27
C GLU A 403 24.65 -13.74 16.33
N VAL A 404 25.60 -12.80 16.25
CA VAL A 404 26.68 -12.67 17.26
C VAL A 404 26.12 -12.23 18.61
N VAL A 405 25.22 -11.23 18.66
CA VAL A 405 24.58 -10.78 19.90
C VAL A 405 23.88 -11.94 20.61
N LYS A 406 23.14 -12.77 19.86
CA LYS A 406 22.48 -13.99 20.41
C LYS A 406 23.49 -15.02 20.91
N ALA A 407 24.52 -15.30 20.12
CA ALA A 407 25.52 -16.29 20.46
C ALA A 407 26.31 -15.91 21.72
N LYS A 408 26.54 -14.62 21.94
CA LYS A 408 27.24 -14.08 23.11
C LYS A 408 26.32 -13.85 24.32
N GLY A 409 25.01 -13.89 24.14
CA GLY A 409 24.03 -13.62 25.20
C GLY A 409 24.01 -12.15 25.67
N TRP A 410 24.45 -11.19 24.83
CA TRP A 410 24.42 -9.77 25.19
C TRP A 410 22.99 -9.28 25.26
N SER A 411 22.71 -8.42 26.25
CA SER A 411 21.38 -7.90 26.52
C SER A 411 21.38 -6.39 26.67
N GLY A 412 20.19 -5.78 26.50
CA GLY A 412 19.99 -4.33 26.62
C GLY A 412 20.14 -3.80 28.07
N PRO A 413 19.90 -2.48 28.22
CA PRO A 413 19.17 -1.57 27.29
C PRO A 413 19.85 -1.40 25.94
N LEU A 414 19.06 -1.50 24.85
CA LEU A 414 19.54 -1.44 23.48
C LEU A 414 19.32 -0.05 22.87
N TYR A 415 20.40 0.61 22.46
CA TYR A 415 20.35 1.81 21.59
C TYR A 415 20.61 1.40 20.15
N ASN A 416 19.74 1.80 19.21
CA ASN A 416 19.78 1.30 17.84
C ASN A 416 19.44 2.38 16.80
N ASP A 417 19.88 2.13 15.56
CA ASP A 417 19.45 2.92 14.40
C ASP A 417 17.94 2.75 14.14
N PHE A 418 17.29 3.84 13.71
CA PHE A 418 15.85 3.91 13.45
C PHE A 418 15.38 2.83 12.46
N ASN A 419 16.07 2.68 11.33
CA ASN A 419 15.67 1.76 10.26
C ASN A 419 15.84 0.28 10.66
N TRP A 420 16.65 -0.03 11.66
CA TRP A 420 16.86 -1.39 12.12
C TRP A 420 15.99 -1.78 13.31
N GLY A 421 15.33 -0.80 13.95
CA GLY A 421 14.55 -1.06 15.17
C GLY A 421 13.51 -2.16 15.00
N GLY A 422 12.73 -2.14 13.92
CA GLY A 422 11.74 -3.17 13.62
C GLY A 422 12.36 -4.57 13.50
N TYR A 423 13.48 -4.70 12.77
CA TYR A 423 14.20 -5.96 12.63
C TYR A 423 14.79 -6.46 13.97
N LEU A 424 15.32 -5.57 14.79
CA LEU A 424 15.89 -5.92 16.10
C LEU A 424 14.81 -6.38 17.08
N ILE A 425 13.62 -5.74 17.10
CA ILE A 425 12.46 -6.22 17.84
C ILE A 425 12.12 -7.66 17.44
N TRP A 426 12.07 -7.93 16.16
CA TRP A 426 11.75 -9.25 15.62
C TRP A 426 12.84 -10.27 15.95
N ALA A 427 14.09 -9.93 15.65
CA ALA A 427 15.19 -10.88 15.70
C ALA A 427 15.73 -11.11 17.12
N LEU A 428 15.94 -10.06 17.92
CA LEU A 428 16.51 -10.18 19.28
C LEU A 428 15.47 -10.42 20.38
N ARG A 429 14.19 -10.14 20.11
CA ARG A 429 13.11 -10.25 21.12
C ARG A 429 13.33 -9.37 22.34
N MET A 430 14.04 -8.27 22.19
CA MET A 430 14.29 -7.31 23.27
C MET A 430 13.74 -5.93 22.90
N PRO A 431 13.42 -5.08 23.90
CA PRO A 431 12.98 -3.71 23.66
C PRO A 431 14.07 -2.88 22.97
N VAL A 432 13.66 -2.04 22.02
CA VAL A 432 14.52 -1.12 21.26
C VAL A 432 14.37 0.31 21.74
N SER A 433 15.36 1.18 21.45
CA SER A 433 15.26 2.62 21.75
C SER A 433 14.28 3.33 20.79
N ILE A 434 14.26 2.92 19.52
CA ILE A 434 13.43 3.52 18.47
C ILE A 434 13.18 2.54 17.32
N ASP A 435 12.06 2.69 16.63
CA ASP A 435 11.68 1.96 15.41
C ASP A 435 10.71 2.77 14.55
N GLY A 436 10.25 2.23 13.42
CA GLY A 436 9.36 2.89 12.46
C GLY A 436 7.97 3.30 12.96
N ARG A 437 7.57 2.94 14.20
CA ARG A 437 6.29 3.35 14.80
C ARG A 437 6.36 4.79 15.35
N THR A 438 6.55 5.77 14.47
CA THR A 438 6.83 7.17 14.81
C THR A 438 5.84 7.78 15.79
N ASN A 439 4.54 7.41 15.69
CA ASN A 439 3.48 7.88 16.60
C ASN A 439 3.67 7.41 18.06
N THR A 440 4.40 6.33 18.30
CA THR A 440 4.72 5.83 19.65
C THR A 440 5.77 6.68 20.34
N TYR A 441 6.72 7.22 19.56
CA TYR A 441 7.88 7.95 20.09
C TYR A 441 7.65 9.45 20.19
N GLY A 442 6.85 10.03 19.28
CA GLY A 442 6.66 11.47 19.16
C GLY A 442 7.86 12.19 18.54
N ASP A 443 7.65 13.44 18.14
CA ASP A 443 8.64 14.24 17.40
C ASP A 443 9.91 14.52 18.20
N GLU A 444 9.80 14.75 19.52
CA GLU A 444 10.95 15.06 20.36
C GLU A 444 11.98 13.92 20.37
N ARG A 445 11.54 12.67 20.64
CA ARG A 445 12.44 11.53 20.67
C ARG A 445 12.97 11.19 19.28
N LEU A 446 12.10 11.28 18.26
CA LEU A 446 12.51 11.05 16.88
C LEU A 446 13.64 12.02 16.47
N ASN A 447 13.43 13.32 16.67
CA ASN A 447 14.43 14.35 16.34
C ASN A 447 15.73 14.17 17.14
N ARG A 448 15.62 13.83 18.45
CA ARG A 448 16.78 13.56 19.31
C ARG A 448 17.58 12.36 18.80
N SER A 449 16.92 11.26 18.50
CA SER A 449 17.59 10.07 17.97
C SER A 449 18.31 10.36 16.65
N TYR A 450 17.67 11.10 15.73
CA TYR A 450 18.33 11.50 14.48
C TYR A 450 19.51 12.44 14.72
N ALA A 451 19.40 13.40 15.64
CA ALA A 451 20.49 14.30 16.01
C ALA A 451 21.68 13.52 16.59
N THR A 452 21.42 12.56 17.47
CA THR A 452 22.44 11.71 18.08
C THR A 452 23.14 10.82 17.04
N TRP A 453 22.39 10.13 16.17
CA TRP A 453 22.98 9.30 15.11
C TRP A 453 23.80 10.11 14.09
N ASN A 454 23.44 11.39 13.88
CA ASN A 454 24.20 12.33 13.03
C ASN A 454 25.31 13.07 13.79
N ALA A 455 25.65 12.64 15.01
CA ALA A 455 26.72 13.24 15.84
C ALA A 455 26.59 14.75 16.02
N GLN A 456 25.34 15.26 16.12
CA GLN A 456 25.12 16.69 16.40
C GLN A 456 25.56 17.05 17.82
N PRO A 457 25.90 18.34 18.11
CA PRO A 457 26.28 18.76 19.45
C PRO A 457 25.29 18.28 20.52
N GLY A 458 25.80 17.70 21.61
CA GLY A 458 24.99 17.10 22.66
C GLY A 458 24.61 15.62 22.46
N TRP A 459 25.14 14.95 21.44
CA TRP A 459 24.89 13.52 21.18
C TRP A 459 25.20 12.63 22.39
N ASP A 460 26.23 12.96 23.16
CA ASP A 460 26.70 12.24 24.34
C ASP A 460 25.77 12.39 25.55
N SER A 461 24.89 13.40 25.53
CA SER A 461 23.88 13.65 26.56
C SER A 461 22.51 13.03 26.28
N ASP A 462 22.35 12.29 25.17
CA ASP A 462 21.11 11.55 24.89
C ASP A 462 20.84 10.54 26.02
N PRO A 463 19.72 10.69 26.77
CA PRO A 463 19.44 9.85 27.93
C PRO A 463 19.22 8.38 27.57
N ASP A 464 18.89 8.08 26.34
CA ASP A 464 18.68 6.71 25.85
C ASP A 464 20.03 6.05 25.57
N LEU A 465 20.97 6.80 24.97
CA LEU A 465 22.35 6.35 24.77
C LEU A 465 23.12 6.21 26.10
N GLN A 466 22.91 7.15 27.05
CA GLN A 466 23.56 7.08 28.37
C GLN A 466 23.20 5.83 29.18
N LYS A 467 22.00 5.28 28.95
CA LYS A 467 21.52 4.06 29.62
C LYS A 467 21.83 2.77 28.84
N ALA A 468 22.43 2.90 27.66
CA ALA A 468 22.62 1.76 26.78
C ALA A 468 23.75 0.84 27.28
N ASN A 469 23.46 -0.45 27.41
CA ASN A 469 24.47 -1.50 27.59
C ASN A 469 24.91 -2.09 26.23
N LEU A 470 24.07 -1.96 25.23
CA LEU A 470 24.24 -2.49 23.88
C LEU A 470 23.89 -1.40 22.87
N VAL A 471 24.78 -1.13 21.91
CA VAL A 471 24.51 -0.24 20.79
C VAL A 471 24.70 -1.00 19.49
N ILE A 472 23.70 -0.93 18.59
CA ILE A 472 23.78 -1.56 17.26
C ILE A 472 23.45 -0.48 16.20
N GLY A 473 24.42 -0.19 15.35
CA GLY A 473 24.23 0.83 14.32
C GLY A 473 25.06 0.59 13.06
N PRO A 474 24.81 1.38 12.00
CA PRO A 474 25.54 1.29 10.74
C PRO A 474 27.03 1.63 10.92
N VAL A 475 27.90 0.86 10.28
CA VAL A 475 29.36 1.05 10.36
C VAL A 475 29.80 2.46 9.97
N ASN A 476 29.10 3.07 9.00
CA ASN A 476 29.40 4.39 8.46
C ASN A 476 28.65 5.57 9.15
N ALA A 477 27.83 5.29 10.18
CA ALA A 477 27.11 6.35 10.87
C ALA A 477 28.07 7.28 11.63
N PRO A 478 27.84 8.61 11.66
CA PRO A 478 28.68 9.53 12.42
C PRO A 478 28.81 9.17 13.90
N LEU A 479 27.70 8.79 14.56
CA LEU A 479 27.73 8.33 15.95
C LEU A 479 28.67 7.15 16.15
N THR A 480 28.66 6.19 15.23
CA THR A 480 29.52 4.99 15.30
C THR A 480 31.00 5.36 15.38
N GLN A 481 31.43 6.39 14.64
CA GLN A 481 32.83 6.85 14.68
C GLN A 481 33.18 7.49 16.04
N LEU A 482 32.24 8.23 16.65
CA LEU A 482 32.44 8.83 17.97
C LEU A 482 32.47 7.76 19.07
N LEU A 483 31.59 6.76 19.00
CA LEU A 483 31.54 5.67 19.98
C LEU A 483 32.81 4.81 20.02
N ARG A 484 33.58 4.74 18.93
CA ARG A 484 34.90 4.06 18.93
C ARG A 484 35.91 4.73 19.85
N MET A 485 35.76 6.04 20.06
CA MET A 485 36.64 6.86 20.92
C MET A 485 36.04 7.09 22.30
N ASP A 486 34.80 6.72 22.53
CA ASP A 486 34.11 6.89 23.79
C ASP A 486 34.55 5.83 24.82
N PRO A 487 35.10 6.24 25.98
CA PRO A 487 35.59 5.29 27.00
C PRO A 487 34.49 4.42 27.61
N ARG A 488 33.22 4.80 27.47
CA ARG A 488 32.07 4.05 28.00
C ARG A 488 31.83 2.74 27.24
N PHE A 489 32.25 2.67 25.97
CA PHE A 489 31.93 1.57 25.09
C PHE A 489 33.18 0.87 24.55
N GLU A 490 33.02 -0.37 24.14
CA GLU A 490 34.00 -1.12 23.37
C GLU A 490 33.33 -1.77 22.15
N VAL A 491 34.08 -1.87 21.04
CA VAL A 491 33.63 -2.59 19.85
C VAL A 491 33.68 -4.09 20.12
N ALA A 492 32.49 -4.70 20.18
CA ALA A 492 32.36 -6.13 20.46
C ALA A 492 32.24 -6.96 19.16
N TYR A 493 31.72 -6.35 18.10
CA TYR A 493 31.60 -6.96 16.77
C TYR A 493 31.53 -5.88 15.70
N GLU A 494 32.06 -6.18 14.53
CA GLU A 494 31.97 -5.32 13.35
C GLU A 494 32.00 -6.16 12.08
N ASP A 495 31.15 -5.78 11.11
CA ASP A 495 31.20 -6.28 9.74
C ASP A 495 31.10 -5.11 8.73
N LYS A 496 30.81 -5.41 7.45
CA LYS A 496 30.70 -4.38 6.41
C LYS A 496 29.49 -3.44 6.58
N LEU A 497 28.46 -3.88 7.33
CA LEU A 497 27.18 -3.19 7.47
C LEU A 497 27.02 -2.59 8.89
N ALA A 498 27.32 -3.37 9.92
CA ALA A 498 26.95 -3.07 11.30
C ALA A 498 28.13 -3.13 12.26
N VAL A 499 28.06 -2.27 13.30
CA VAL A 499 28.94 -2.33 14.47
C VAL A 499 28.08 -2.58 15.70
N VAL A 500 28.56 -3.44 16.59
CA VAL A 500 27.99 -3.68 17.90
C VAL A 500 28.95 -3.18 18.96
N PHE A 501 28.48 -2.30 19.82
CA PHE A 501 29.20 -1.83 20.99
C PHE A 501 28.54 -2.41 22.24
N ILE A 502 29.36 -2.75 23.25
CA ILE A 502 28.92 -3.09 24.60
C ILE A 502 29.48 -2.09 25.60
N ALA A 503 28.73 -1.79 26.64
CA ALA A 503 29.24 -0.98 27.74
C ALA A 503 30.33 -1.74 28.49
N ARG A 504 31.45 -1.08 28.85
CA ARG A 504 32.61 -1.71 29.47
C ARG A 504 32.31 -2.39 30.81
N ASP A 505 31.37 -1.82 31.58
CA ASP A 505 30.94 -2.40 32.85
C ASP A 505 30.07 -3.67 32.69
N SER A 506 29.44 -3.87 31.51
CA SER A 506 28.61 -5.04 31.22
C SER A 506 29.44 -6.24 30.70
N SER A 507 30.69 -6.02 30.27
CA SER A 507 31.59 -7.08 29.82
C SER A 507 31.95 -8.07 30.95
N GLN A 508 31.90 -7.63 32.23
CA GLN A 508 32.15 -8.47 33.39
C GLN A 508 30.94 -9.29 33.87
N SER A 509 29.69 -8.83 33.60
CA SER A 509 28.47 -9.55 34.04
C SER A 509 28.18 -10.81 33.22
N GLY A 510 28.58 -10.85 31.94
CA GLY A 510 28.36 -12.01 31.05
C GLY A 510 29.25 -13.23 31.40
N MET A 511 30.41 -13.01 32.01
CA MET A 511 31.31 -14.11 32.45
C MET A 511 30.85 -14.80 33.73
N VAL A 512 30.08 -14.12 34.58
CA VAL A 512 29.60 -14.67 35.86
C VAL A 512 28.35 -15.55 35.68
N ALA A 513 27.51 -15.28 34.65
CA ALA A 513 26.31 -16.08 34.38
C ALA A 513 26.63 -17.47 33.76
N GLY A 514 27.79 -17.61 33.11
CA GLY A 514 28.22 -18.89 32.47
C GLY A 514 28.87 -19.91 33.44
N SER A 515 29.27 -19.51 34.64
CA SER A 515 29.98 -20.40 35.59
C SER A 515 29.11 -20.94 36.72
N GLY A 516 27.82 -20.54 36.80
CA GLY A 516 26.92 -20.88 37.93
C GLY A 516 25.93 -22.03 37.70
N ALA A 517 25.88 -22.64 36.49
CA ALA A 517 24.86 -23.64 36.14
C ALA A 517 25.36 -25.09 36.12
N SER A 518 26.36 -25.45 36.95
CA SER A 518 26.76 -26.84 37.12
C SER A 518 26.96 -27.10 38.60
N THR A 519 25.91 -27.32 39.34
CA THR A 519 25.84 -28.19 40.53
C THR A 519 24.52 -27.98 41.27
N ARG A 520 23.58 -28.90 41.09
CA ARG A 520 22.72 -29.54 42.11
C ARG A 520 21.42 -30.07 41.49
N LEU A 521 21.57 -31.28 40.96
CA LEU A 521 20.47 -32.24 40.94
C LEU A 521 20.92 -33.36 41.92
N THR A 522 20.48 -33.29 43.15
CA THR A 522 20.36 -34.49 44.01
C THR A 522 19.16 -34.29 44.92
N SER A 523 18.21 -35.20 44.74
CA SER A 523 17.31 -35.86 45.70
C SER A 523 16.49 -35.02 46.69
N ALA A 524 15.19 -35.10 46.61
CA ALA A 524 14.36 -35.79 47.60
C ALA A 524 12.86 -35.60 47.33
N HIS A 525 12.18 -36.75 47.30
CA HIS A 525 10.76 -37.08 47.54
C HIS A 525 9.65 -36.36 46.75
#